data_e7b7f599a9d3ae5728b1e4f5646ba604
#
_entry.id   e7b7f599a9d3ae5728b1e4f5646ba604
#
_cell.length_a   1.000
_cell.length_b   1.000
_cell.length_c   1.000
_cell.angle_alpha   90.00
_cell.angle_beta   90.00
_cell.angle_gamma   90.00
#
_symmetry.space_group_name_H-M   'P 1'
#
loop_
_entity.id
_entity.type
_entity.pdbx_description
1 polymer ?
#
loop_
_entity_poly.entity_id
_entity_poly.type
_entity_poly.pdbx_seq_one_letter_code
_entity_poly.pdbx_strand_id
1 'polypeptide(L)'
;MFASRLVDFKKAFDSIHRAKMMRILKAYGIPPNLLRAIERMYTNTKARITTPDGETEQFDITAGVLQGDTLAPFLFIIVLDYAMRKALEDGKEEELGFTVTPRRSRRHPKEVIADLDFADDIALLSNAVLQAQELLLRVETECARVGLGLNGPKTKYLTYNLDDHPPLVRHAPLVTLNGTTLEEKEDFKYLGSWVDESMKDIRVQKGLTWKALNDMDKVWKSNLKPDLKKRFFVATVESILIYGCESWALNDKMEKMLNGTYTRMLRRVMNVHWSSHTTNEQLYGKLPVLSDKIAARRLQLAGQCFRHPELSTQKVLLWEPTHGQRSRGRPRTTFVDTLKKDTGATSTSELAALMENRDVWRRHVNSRRTQTN
;
A
#
# COMPACT_ATOMS: atom_id res chain seq x y z
N MET A 1 9.25 19.31 -8.58
CA MET A 1 7.81 18.96 -8.46
C MET A 1 7.70 17.46 -8.71
N PHE A 2 6.84 16.75 -7.99
CA PHE A 2 6.61 15.32 -8.14
C PHE A 2 5.12 15.12 -8.35
N ALA A 3 4.71 14.31 -9.33
CA ALA A 3 3.32 13.99 -9.58
C ALA A 3 3.08 12.49 -9.37
N SER A 4 2.13 12.15 -8.52
CA SER A 4 1.68 10.78 -8.28
C SER A 4 0.22 10.64 -8.67
N ARG A 5 -0.17 9.51 -9.26
CA ARG A 5 -1.54 9.21 -9.69
C ARG A 5 -1.96 7.84 -9.25
N LEU A 6 -3.18 7.76 -8.75
CA LEU A 6 -3.85 6.49 -8.52
C LEU A 6 -4.77 6.20 -9.70
N VAL A 7 -4.44 5.17 -10.46
CA VAL A 7 -5.22 4.71 -11.60
C VAL A 7 -6.23 3.67 -11.12
N ASP A 8 -7.50 3.87 -11.48
CA ASP A 8 -8.59 2.91 -11.23
C ASP A 8 -9.11 2.38 -12.56
N PHE A 9 -9.36 1.09 -12.66
CA PHE A 9 -9.94 0.47 -13.86
C PHE A 9 -11.42 0.20 -13.71
N LYS A 10 -12.16 0.25 -14.83
CA LYS A 10 -13.56 -0.13 -14.89
C LYS A 10 -13.66 -1.65 -14.91
N LYS A 11 -14.18 -2.27 -13.82
CA LYS A 11 -14.41 -3.72 -13.76
C LYS A 11 -13.18 -4.53 -14.23
N ALA A 12 -12.01 -4.24 -13.66
CA ALA A 12 -10.72 -4.74 -14.11
C ALA A 12 -10.72 -6.25 -14.46
N PHE A 13 -11.18 -7.09 -13.52
CA PHE A 13 -11.26 -8.53 -13.72
C PHE A 13 -12.25 -8.96 -14.80
N ASP A 14 -13.35 -8.23 -15.00
CA ASP A 14 -14.43 -8.60 -15.92
C ASP A 14 -14.18 -8.09 -17.35
N SER A 15 -13.17 -7.23 -17.57
CA SER A 15 -12.99 -6.52 -18.84
C SER A 15 -11.90 -7.08 -19.75
N ILE A 16 -11.04 -7.97 -19.25
CA ILE A 16 -9.91 -8.54 -20.00
C ILE A 16 -10.38 -9.23 -21.28
N HIS A 17 -9.71 -8.92 -22.38
CA HIS A 17 -9.97 -9.56 -23.67
C HIS A 17 -9.30 -10.94 -23.73
N ARG A 18 -10.09 -12.03 -23.60
CA ARG A 18 -9.61 -13.41 -23.47
C ARG A 18 -8.68 -13.86 -24.60
N ALA A 19 -8.99 -13.54 -25.86
CA ALA A 19 -8.13 -13.92 -26.97
C ALA A 19 -6.76 -13.24 -26.92
N LYS A 20 -6.68 -12.00 -26.42
CA LYS A 20 -5.40 -11.30 -26.21
C LYS A 20 -4.67 -11.87 -25.00
N MET A 21 -5.37 -12.18 -23.91
CA MET A 21 -4.81 -12.86 -22.75
C MET A 21 -4.10 -14.17 -23.18
N MET A 22 -4.73 -15.02 -23.98
CA MET A 22 -4.12 -16.27 -24.45
C MET A 22 -2.84 -16.02 -25.27
N ARG A 23 -2.81 -14.97 -26.11
CA ARG A 23 -1.61 -14.59 -26.86
C ARG A 23 -0.49 -14.09 -25.93
N ILE A 24 -0.82 -13.31 -24.92
CA ILE A 24 0.13 -12.80 -23.92
C ILE A 24 0.71 -13.97 -23.13
N LEU A 25 -0.11 -14.89 -22.63
CA LEU A 25 0.35 -16.07 -21.90
C LEU A 25 1.33 -16.91 -22.74
N LYS A 26 1.05 -17.08 -24.05
CA LYS A 26 1.96 -17.74 -24.97
C LYS A 26 3.29 -16.97 -25.11
N ALA A 27 3.25 -15.63 -25.21
CA ALA A 27 4.45 -14.79 -25.31
C ALA A 27 5.30 -14.85 -24.03
N TYR A 28 4.69 -15.04 -22.86
CA TYR A 28 5.36 -15.26 -21.57
C TYR A 28 5.91 -16.68 -21.40
N GLY A 29 5.80 -17.55 -22.43
CA GLY A 29 6.38 -18.88 -22.40
C GLY A 29 5.56 -19.91 -21.60
N ILE A 30 4.28 -19.67 -21.35
CA ILE A 30 3.41 -20.67 -20.71
C ILE A 30 3.34 -21.92 -21.59
N PRO A 31 3.61 -23.12 -21.05
CA PRO A 31 3.62 -24.37 -21.82
C PRO A 31 2.31 -24.65 -22.52
N PRO A 32 2.34 -25.27 -23.76
CA PRO A 32 1.15 -25.48 -24.57
C PRO A 32 0.06 -26.34 -23.91
N ASN A 33 0.45 -27.27 -23.03
CA ASN A 33 -0.50 -28.08 -22.26
C ASN A 33 -1.29 -27.24 -21.25
N LEU A 34 -0.62 -26.29 -20.57
CA LEU A 34 -1.29 -25.38 -19.64
C LEU A 34 -2.15 -24.36 -20.38
N LEU A 35 -1.66 -23.82 -21.52
CA LEU A 35 -2.48 -22.93 -22.36
C LEU A 35 -3.78 -23.61 -22.78
N ARG A 36 -3.73 -24.86 -23.24
CA ARG A 36 -4.95 -25.60 -23.59
C ARG A 36 -5.88 -25.85 -22.41
N ALA A 37 -5.33 -26.07 -21.21
CA ALA A 37 -6.14 -26.21 -20.01
C ALA A 37 -6.86 -24.90 -19.67
N ILE A 38 -6.13 -23.78 -19.68
CA ILE A 38 -6.69 -22.44 -19.44
C ILE A 38 -7.76 -22.12 -20.49
N GLU A 39 -7.48 -22.35 -21.78
CA GLU A 39 -8.43 -22.11 -22.86
C GLU A 39 -9.76 -22.88 -22.65
N ARG A 40 -9.68 -24.15 -22.25
CA ARG A 40 -10.87 -24.95 -21.93
C ARG A 40 -11.67 -24.40 -20.74
N MET A 41 -11.02 -23.87 -19.71
CA MET A 41 -11.69 -23.25 -18.56
C MET A 41 -12.47 -21.98 -18.96
N TYR A 42 -12.00 -21.27 -19.98
CA TYR A 42 -12.60 -20.02 -20.46
C TYR A 42 -13.48 -20.17 -21.69
N THR A 43 -13.65 -21.40 -22.21
CA THR A 43 -14.53 -21.70 -23.33
C THR A 43 -15.94 -21.97 -22.82
N ASN A 44 -16.96 -21.41 -23.49
CA ASN A 44 -18.38 -21.57 -23.14
C ASN A 44 -18.74 -21.31 -21.69
N THR A 45 -18.11 -20.31 -21.09
CA THR A 45 -18.44 -19.88 -19.71
C THR A 45 -19.79 -19.20 -19.65
N LYS A 46 -20.64 -19.65 -18.72
CA LYS A 46 -22.01 -19.13 -18.52
C LYS A 46 -22.22 -18.75 -17.07
N ALA A 47 -23.11 -17.81 -16.85
CA ALA A 47 -23.53 -17.41 -15.51
C ALA A 47 -25.05 -17.29 -15.39
N ARG A 48 -25.53 -17.32 -14.13
CA ARG A 48 -26.88 -16.96 -13.72
C ARG A 48 -26.79 -16.01 -12.55
N ILE A 49 -27.79 -15.19 -12.38
CA ILE A 49 -27.92 -14.32 -11.20
C ILE A 49 -29.04 -14.88 -10.34
N THR A 50 -28.73 -15.16 -9.06
CA THR A 50 -29.73 -15.54 -8.07
C THR A 50 -30.27 -14.28 -7.42
N THR A 51 -31.59 -14.09 -7.51
CA THR A 51 -32.31 -12.97 -6.88
C THR A 51 -33.29 -13.52 -5.83
N PRO A 52 -33.86 -12.68 -4.95
CA PRO A 52 -34.91 -13.10 -4.03
C PRO A 52 -36.12 -13.71 -4.75
N ASP A 53 -36.38 -13.32 -6.01
CA ASP A 53 -37.53 -13.75 -6.82
C ASP A 53 -37.23 -14.97 -7.70
N GLY A 54 -36.00 -15.52 -7.66
CA GLY A 54 -35.55 -16.68 -8.43
C GLY A 54 -34.27 -16.49 -9.17
N GLU A 55 -33.93 -17.41 -10.06
CA GLU A 55 -32.73 -17.36 -10.91
C GLU A 55 -33.05 -16.79 -12.30
N THR A 56 -32.13 -16.00 -12.85
CA THR A 56 -32.22 -15.55 -14.24
C THR A 56 -31.93 -16.69 -15.22
N GLU A 57 -32.28 -16.50 -16.49
CA GLU A 57 -31.78 -17.34 -17.57
C GLU A 57 -30.25 -17.31 -17.65
N GLN A 58 -29.66 -18.38 -18.18
CA GLN A 58 -28.23 -18.46 -18.41
C GLN A 58 -27.79 -17.49 -19.50
N PHE A 59 -26.71 -16.74 -19.26
CA PHE A 59 -26.08 -15.86 -20.23
C PHE A 59 -24.58 -16.16 -20.36
N ASP A 60 -24.04 -15.90 -21.55
CA ASP A 60 -22.66 -16.16 -21.86
C ASP A 60 -21.73 -15.07 -21.31
N ILE A 61 -20.59 -15.48 -20.73
CA ILE A 61 -19.51 -14.60 -20.31
C ILE A 61 -18.40 -14.65 -21.36
N THR A 62 -18.28 -13.60 -22.15
CA THR A 62 -17.36 -13.54 -23.29
C THR A 62 -16.03 -12.83 -23.00
N ALA A 63 -15.93 -12.10 -21.89
CA ALA A 63 -14.75 -11.33 -21.47
C ALA A 63 -14.42 -11.58 -20.00
N GLY A 64 -13.26 -11.10 -19.58
CA GLY A 64 -12.81 -11.14 -18.21
C GLY A 64 -12.28 -12.48 -17.74
N VAL A 65 -11.69 -12.46 -16.54
CA VAL A 65 -11.26 -13.65 -15.80
C VAL A 65 -12.31 -14.04 -14.77
N LEU A 66 -12.39 -15.33 -14.44
CA LEU A 66 -13.42 -15.88 -13.56
C LEU A 66 -13.16 -15.46 -12.11
N GLN A 67 -13.96 -14.54 -11.57
CA GLN A 67 -13.86 -14.11 -10.18
C GLN A 67 -14.14 -15.28 -9.23
N GLY A 68 -13.28 -15.45 -8.23
CA GLY A 68 -13.34 -16.58 -7.27
C GLY A 68 -12.51 -17.81 -7.70
N ASP A 69 -11.99 -17.84 -8.93
CA ASP A 69 -10.99 -18.82 -9.34
C ASP A 69 -9.60 -18.43 -8.83
N THR A 70 -8.84 -19.40 -8.31
CA THR A 70 -7.48 -19.18 -7.80
C THR A 70 -6.48 -18.78 -8.88
N LEU A 71 -6.73 -19.10 -10.13
CA LEU A 71 -5.88 -18.76 -11.28
C LEU A 71 -6.15 -17.34 -11.80
N ALA A 72 -7.36 -16.82 -11.62
CA ALA A 72 -7.78 -15.54 -12.18
C ALA A 72 -6.87 -14.34 -11.79
N PRO A 73 -6.42 -14.18 -10.52
CA PRO A 73 -5.49 -13.10 -10.17
C PRO A 73 -4.15 -13.19 -10.92
N PHE A 74 -3.61 -14.38 -11.13
CA PHE A 74 -2.34 -14.55 -11.86
C PHE A 74 -2.50 -14.19 -13.33
N LEU A 75 -3.61 -14.60 -13.97
CA LEU A 75 -3.90 -14.25 -15.35
C LEU A 75 -4.07 -12.75 -15.52
N PHE A 76 -4.77 -12.10 -14.58
CA PHE A 76 -4.93 -10.66 -14.54
C PHE A 76 -3.57 -9.95 -14.46
N ILE A 77 -2.72 -10.33 -13.48
CA ILE A 77 -1.40 -9.71 -13.26
C ILE A 77 -0.51 -9.89 -14.52
N ILE A 78 -0.49 -11.04 -15.17
CA ILE A 78 0.31 -11.26 -16.38
C ILE A 78 -0.15 -10.33 -17.52
N VAL A 79 -1.47 -10.14 -17.69
CA VAL A 79 -2.00 -9.25 -18.72
C VAL A 79 -1.68 -7.79 -18.40
N LEU A 80 -1.78 -7.40 -17.14
CA LEU A 80 -1.46 -6.05 -16.69
C LEU A 80 0.04 -5.76 -16.84
N ASP A 81 0.93 -6.66 -16.36
CA ASP A 81 2.39 -6.53 -16.51
C ASP A 81 2.79 -6.39 -17.99
N TYR A 82 2.15 -7.13 -18.88
CA TYR A 82 2.36 -6.96 -20.33
C TYR A 82 2.00 -5.55 -20.80
N ALA A 83 0.84 -5.02 -20.39
CA ALA A 83 0.40 -3.69 -20.80
C ALA A 83 1.31 -2.59 -20.23
N MET A 84 1.72 -2.71 -18.95
CA MET A 84 2.64 -1.78 -18.30
C MET A 84 4.01 -1.78 -18.96
N ARG A 85 4.59 -2.97 -19.23
CA ARG A 85 5.87 -3.08 -19.98
C ARG A 85 5.78 -2.43 -21.35
N LYS A 86 4.67 -2.61 -22.07
CA LYS A 86 4.45 -1.97 -23.39
C LYS A 86 4.32 -0.45 -23.28
N ALA A 87 3.69 0.05 -22.24
CA ALA A 87 3.60 1.50 -22.00
C ALA A 87 4.96 2.16 -21.71
N LEU A 88 5.88 1.40 -21.10
CA LEU A 88 7.20 1.86 -20.67
C LEU A 88 8.35 1.43 -21.60
N GLU A 89 8.05 0.79 -22.76
CA GLU A 89 9.07 0.41 -23.75
C GLU A 89 9.86 1.62 -24.28
N ASP A 90 11.00 1.32 -24.92
CA ASP A 90 11.87 2.28 -25.62
C ASP A 90 12.47 3.38 -24.72
N GLY A 91 12.81 3.03 -23.46
CA GLY A 91 13.43 3.97 -22.52
C GLY A 91 12.45 4.98 -21.91
N LYS A 92 11.15 4.80 -22.13
CA LYS A 92 10.12 5.71 -21.58
C LYS A 92 10.03 5.66 -20.06
N GLU A 93 10.36 4.55 -19.43
CA GLU A 93 10.47 4.49 -17.97
C GLU A 93 11.48 5.52 -17.45
N GLU A 94 12.68 5.56 -18.03
CA GLU A 94 13.72 6.53 -17.64
C GLU A 94 13.36 7.98 -17.97
N GLU A 95 12.59 8.21 -19.03
CA GLU A 95 12.17 9.53 -19.49
C GLU A 95 11.02 10.09 -18.63
N LEU A 96 9.99 9.28 -18.38
CA LEU A 96 8.72 9.72 -17.81
C LEU A 96 8.61 9.48 -16.30
N GLY A 97 9.37 8.52 -15.77
CA GLY A 97 9.29 8.12 -14.37
C GLY A 97 9.94 9.11 -13.40
N PHE A 98 9.66 8.88 -12.12
CA PHE A 98 10.24 9.65 -11.02
C PHE A 98 11.70 9.24 -10.76
N THR A 99 12.60 10.22 -10.74
CA THR A 99 14.03 9.99 -10.48
C THR A 99 14.27 9.87 -8.97
N VAL A 100 14.57 8.66 -8.53
CA VAL A 100 14.99 8.38 -7.15
C VAL A 100 16.44 8.84 -6.94
N THR A 101 17.34 8.42 -7.82
CA THR A 101 18.76 8.78 -7.76
C THR A 101 19.19 9.39 -9.10
N PRO A 102 19.69 10.63 -9.12
CA PRO A 102 20.20 11.22 -10.33
C PRO A 102 21.48 10.52 -10.78
N ARG A 103 21.76 10.52 -12.09
CA ARG A 103 22.98 9.95 -12.64
C ARG A 103 24.21 10.65 -12.07
N ARG A 104 25.12 9.88 -11.47
CA ARG A 104 26.39 10.38 -10.94
C ARG A 104 27.56 10.09 -11.87
N SER A 105 27.54 8.95 -12.56
CA SER A 105 28.58 8.51 -13.47
C SER A 105 28.07 7.42 -14.42
N ARG A 106 28.91 6.88 -15.30
CA ARG A 106 28.59 5.69 -16.10
C ARG A 106 28.38 4.43 -15.24
N ARG A 107 29.06 4.33 -14.09
CA ARG A 107 28.95 3.19 -13.15
C ARG A 107 27.77 3.34 -12.18
N HIS A 108 27.24 4.55 -12.05
CA HIS A 108 26.08 4.89 -11.22
C HIS A 108 25.04 5.56 -12.10
N PRO A 109 24.24 4.77 -12.86
CA PRO A 109 23.20 5.29 -13.73
C PRO A 109 22.09 5.95 -12.92
N LYS A 110 21.24 6.69 -13.59
CA LYS A 110 20.00 7.22 -13.05
C LYS A 110 19.09 6.06 -12.60
N GLU A 111 18.51 6.17 -11.43
CA GLU A 111 17.50 5.24 -10.94
C GLU A 111 16.13 5.91 -10.98
N VAL A 112 15.16 5.22 -11.57
CA VAL A 112 13.82 5.74 -11.83
C VAL A 112 12.80 4.72 -11.37
N ILE A 113 11.63 5.22 -10.95
CA ILE A 113 10.43 4.44 -10.69
C ILE A 113 9.29 5.15 -11.43
N ALA A 114 8.65 4.45 -12.37
CA ALA A 114 7.52 5.00 -13.12
C ALA A 114 6.16 4.58 -12.53
N ASP A 115 6.10 3.42 -11.92
CA ASP A 115 4.89 2.80 -11.39
C ASP A 115 5.14 2.01 -10.11
N LEU A 116 4.08 1.87 -9.33
CA LEU A 116 3.97 0.97 -8.18
C LEU A 116 2.64 0.25 -8.33
N ASP A 117 2.70 -1.07 -8.54
CA ASP A 117 1.54 -1.87 -8.87
C ASP A 117 1.19 -2.85 -7.75
N PHE A 118 -0.08 -2.88 -7.38
CA PHE A 118 -0.64 -3.89 -6.50
C PHE A 118 -1.99 -4.36 -7.04
N ALA A 119 -1.99 -5.46 -7.76
CA ALA A 119 -3.13 -5.98 -8.52
C ALA A 119 -3.66 -4.91 -9.50
N ASP A 120 -4.89 -4.44 -9.32
CA ASP A 120 -5.53 -3.39 -10.12
C ASP A 120 -5.29 -1.96 -9.60
N ASP A 121 -4.71 -1.82 -8.40
CA ASP A 121 -4.33 -0.52 -7.83
C ASP A 121 -2.94 -0.11 -8.34
N ILE A 122 -2.88 0.81 -9.29
CA ILE A 122 -1.63 1.31 -9.88
C ILE A 122 -1.38 2.75 -9.44
N ALA A 123 -0.16 3.03 -8.98
CA ALA A 123 0.31 4.38 -8.75
C ALA A 123 1.41 4.75 -9.74
N LEU A 124 1.14 5.69 -10.64
CA LEU A 124 2.12 6.20 -11.61
C LEU A 124 2.87 7.39 -11.01
N LEU A 125 4.18 7.41 -11.20
CA LEU A 125 5.09 8.39 -10.60
C LEU A 125 5.87 9.14 -11.68
N SER A 126 5.96 10.47 -11.59
CA SER A 126 6.70 11.30 -12.57
C SER A 126 7.33 12.53 -11.92
N ASN A 127 8.41 13.05 -12.50
CA ASN A 127 9.06 14.28 -11.99
C ASN A 127 8.26 15.56 -12.34
N ALA A 128 7.46 15.55 -13.40
CA ALA A 128 6.73 16.73 -13.87
C ALA A 128 5.32 16.38 -14.36
N VAL A 129 4.41 17.33 -14.33
CA VAL A 129 3.01 17.12 -14.73
C VAL A 129 2.88 16.76 -16.21
N LEU A 130 3.72 17.32 -17.08
CA LEU A 130 3.71 16.97 -18.52
C LEU A 130 4.15 15.52 -18.76
N GLN A 131 5.22 15.06 -18.09
CA GLN A 131 5.63 13.66 -18.13
C GLN A 131 4.53 12.75 -17.57
N ALA A 132 3.87 13.22 -16.54
CA ALA A 132 2.75 12.60 -15.92
C ALA A 132 1.57 12.43 -16.89
N GLN A 133 1.26 13.42 -17.71
CA GLN A 133 0.22 13.34 -18.73
C GLN A 133 0.58 12.33 -19.82
N GLU A 134 1.82 12.35 -20.31
CA GLU A 134 2.27 11.40 -21.33
C GLU A 134 2.22 9.95 -20.81
N LEU A 135 2.74 9.70 -19.60
CA LEU A 135 2.73 8.39 -18.97
C LEU A 135 1.30 7.84 -18.81
N LEU A 136 0.37 8.68 -18.36
CA LEU A 136 -1.05 8.32 -18.24
C LEU A 136 -1.64 7.87 -19.57
N LEU A 137 -1.44 8.65 -20.63
CA LEU A 137 -1.99 8.35 -21.95
C LEU A 137 -1.40 7.08 -22.56
N ARG A 138 -0.10 6.81 -22.34
CA ARG A 138 0.55 5.59 -22.77
C ARG A 138 -0.02 4.36 -22.04
N VAL A 139 -0.13 4.42 -20.71
CA VAL A 139 -0.71 3.36 -19.89
C VAL A 139 -2.16 3.12 -20.29
N GLU A 140 -2.98 4.17 -20.42
CA GLU A 140 -4.37 4.05 -20.86
C GLU A 140 -4.49 3.39 -22.24
N THR A 141 -3.61 3.75 -23.19
CA THR A 141 -3.59 3.17 -24.54
C THR A 141 -3.29 1.68 -24.52
N GLU A 142 -2.23 1.25 -23.82
CA GLU A 142 -1.82 -0.13 -23.79
C GLU A 142 -2.80 -1.01 -22.98
N CYS A 143 -3.32 -0.49 -21.88
CA CYS A 143 -4.36 -1.14 -21.09
C CYS A 143 -5.66 -1.32 -21.91
N ALA A 144 -6.09 -0.30 -22.65
CA ALA A 144 -7.26 -0.41 -23.52
C ALA A 144 -7.10 -1.49 -24.62
N ARG A 145 -5.88 -1.69 -25.12
CA ARG A 145 -5.58 -2.76 -26.09
C ARG A 145 -5.87 -4.16 -25.53
N VAL A 146 -5.73 -4.37 -24.24
CA VAL A 146 -5.99 -5.68 -23.59
C VAL A 146 -7.39 -5.76 -22.96
N GLY A 147 -8.20 -4.72 -23.10
CA GLY A 147 -9.57 -4.66 -22.60
C GLY A 147 -9.73 -3.91 -21.27
N LEU A 148 -8.64 -3.43 -20.67
CA LEU A 148 -8.68 -2.69 -19.42
C LEU A 148 -8.99 -1.21 -19.69
N GLY A 149 -10.20 -0.78 -19.36
CA GLY A 149 -10.62 0.61 -19.50
C GLY A 149 -10.37 1.43 -18.23
N LEU A 150 -9.73 2.58 -18.36
CA LEU A 150 -9.49 3.49 -17.25
C LEU A 150 -10.79 4.12 -16.75
N ASN A 151 -10.94 4.25 -15.44
CA ASN A 151 -12.06 4.91 -14.78
C ASN A 151 -11.70 6.36 -14.46
N GLY A 152 -11.87 7.27 -15.45
CA GLY A 152 -11.50 8.68 -15.28
C GLY A 152 -12.06 9.35 -14.03
N PRO A 153 -13.38 9.24 -13.72
CA PRO A 153 -13.95 9.83 -12.50
C PRO A 153 -13.35 9.34 -11.17
N LYS A 154 -12.84 8.10 -11.12
CA LYS A 154 -12.20 7.56 -9.92
C LYS A 154 -10.68 7.75 -9.91
N THR A 155 -10.06 7.86 -11.07
CA THR A 155 -8.63 8.14 -11.20
C THR A 155 -8.34 9.55 -10.70
N LYS A 156 -7.34 9.69 -9.83
CA LYS A 156 -6.99 10.97 -9.18
C LYS A 156 -5.49 11.18 -9.26
N TYR A 157 -5.08 12.44 -9.18
CA TYR A 157 -3.66 12.76 -9.12
C TYR A 157 -3.34 13.73 -7.98
N LEU A 158 -2.08 13.73 -7.59
CA LEU A 158 -1.53 14.54 -6.52
C LEU A 158 -0.21 15.12 -7.00
N THR A 159 0.01 16.40 -6.75
CA THR A 159 1.27 17.08 -7.05
C THR A 159 1.98 17.45 -5.74
N TYR A 160 3.23 17.03 -5.62
CA TYR A 160 4.08 17.45 -4.52
C TYR A 160 5.06 18.51 -4.99
N ASN A 161 5.12 19.62 -4.29
CA ASN A 161 6.22 20.56 -4.40
C ASN A 161 7.29 20.18 -3.38
N LEU A 162 8.47 19.86 -3.86
CA LEU A 162 9.65 19.69 -3.00
C LEU A 162 10.20 21.05 -2.53
N ASP A 163 9.81 22.13 -3.22
CA ASP A 163 10.13 23.51 -2.85
C ASP A 163 8.92 24.12 -2.15
N ASP A 164 9.15 24.77 -0.99
CA ASP A 164 8.12 25.42 -0.15
C ASP A 164 7.43 26.64 -0.81
N HIS A 165 7.68 26.88 -2.08
CA HIS A 165 7.03 27.96 -2.82
C HIS A 165 5.76 27.41 -3.51
N PRO A 166 4.61 28.04 -3.31
CA PRO A 166 3.41 27.73 -4.08
C PRO A 166 3.75 27.84 -5.57
N PRO A 167 3.32 26.91 -6.40
CA PRO A 167 3.62 26.96 -7.82
C PRO A 167 3.05 28.26 -8.39
N LEU A 168 3.93 29.11 -8.89
CA LEU A 168 3.56 30.35 -9.59
C LEU A 168 2.78 30.09 -10.88
N VAL A 169 2.78 28.84 -11.36
CA VAL A 169 2.10 28.39 -12.57
C VAL A 169 1.13 27.28 -12.21
N ARG A 170 -0.17 27.54 -12.35
CA ARG A 170 -1.19 26.48 -12.37
C ARG A 170 -0.97 25.65 -13.63
N HIS A 171 -0.71 24.36 -13.48
CA HIS A 171 -0.64 23.48 -14.65
C HIS A 171 -2.04 23.20 -15.17
N ALA A 172 -2.10 22.86 -16.46
CA ALA A 172 -3.32 22.28 -17.01
C ALA A 172 -3.65 20.97 -16.27
N PRO A 173 -4.90 20.72 -15.94
CA PRO A 173 -5.30 19.45 -15.30
C PRO A 173 -5.00 18.28 -16.23
N LEU A 174 -4.71 17.11 -15.65
CA LEU A 174 -4.50 15.89 -16.40
C LEU A 174 -5.81 15.41 -17.03
N VAL A 175 -5.72 14.89 -18.25
CA VAL A 175 -6.87 14.40 -19.01
C VAL A 175 -6.62 12.98 -19.53
N THR A 176 -7.68 12.16 -19.57
CA THR A 176 -7.67 10.81 -20.16
C THR A 176 -7.76 10.89 -21.69
N LEU A 177 -7.57 9.78 -22.39
CA LEU A 177 -7.77 9.65 -23.85
C LEU A 177 -9.17 10.11 -24.29
N ASN A 178 -10.18 9.90 -23.46
CA ASN A 178 -11.57 10.30 -23.74
C ASN A 178 -11.86 11.77 -23.36
N GLY A 179 -10.84 12.56 -23.03
CA GLY A 179 -10.99 13.96 -22.65
C GLY A 179 -11.57 14.20 -21.26
N THR A 180 -11.69 13.16 -20.42
CA THR A 180 -12.15 13.32 -19.03
C THR A 180 -11.04 13.98 -18.21
N THR A 181 -11.33 15.13 -17.63
CA THR A 181 -10.41 15.83 -16.71
C THR A 181 -10.33 15.08 -15.38
N LEU A 182 -9.10 14.80 -14.94
CA LEU A 182 -8.85 14.15 -13.66
C LEU A 182 -8.92 15.16 -12.51
N GLU A 183 -9.35 14.70 -11.35
CA GLU A 183 -9.41 15.50 -10.14
C GLU A 183 -8.05 15.53 -9.45
N GLU A 184 -7.52 16.75 -9.21
CA GLU A 184 -6.37 16.95 -8.35
C GLU A 184 -6.80 16.88 -6.88
N LYS A 185 -6.09 16.11 -6.09
CA LYS A 185 -6.31 15.97 -4.64
C LYS A 185 -5.10 16.47 -3.87
N GLU A 186 -5.33 17.00 -2.68
CA GLU A 186 -4.28 17.33 -1.72
C GLU A 186 -3.71 16.07 -1.05
N ASP A 187 -4.52 15.03 -0.97
CA ASP A 187 -4.15 13.72 -0.43
C ASP A 187 -5.01 12.61 -1.04
N PHE A 188 -4.51 11.39 -1.03
CA PHE A 188 -5.29 10.21 -1.39
C PHE A 188 -4.92 8.99 -0.56
N LYS A 189 -5.79 7.99 -0.61
CA LYS A 189 -5.64 6.72 0.07
C LYS A 189 -5.11 5.68 -0.91
N TYR A 190 -3.94 5.06 -0.61
CA TYR A 190 -3.35 3.99 -1.38
C TYR A 190 -3.22 2.74 -0.50
N LEU A 191 -3.70 1.61 -0.99
CA LEU A 191 -3.74 0.33 -0.27
C LEU A 191 -4.29 0.44 1.16
N GLY A 192 -5.30 1.27 1.35
CA GLY A 192 -5.94 1.43 2.64
C GLY A 192 -5.29 2.43 3.59
N SER A 193 -4.12 3.00 3.26
CA SER A 193 -3.40 4.01 4.05
C SER A 193 -3.37 5.36 3.36
N TRP A 194 -3.40 6.45 4.15
CA TRP A 194 -3.24 7.80 3.64
C TRP A 194 -1.77 8.07 3.33
N VAL A 195 -1.51 8.52 2.11
CA VAL A 195 -0.16 8.90 1.68
C VAL A 195 0.20 10.23 2.32
N ASP A 196 1.47 10.35 2.76
CA ASP A 196 2.09 11.57 3.32
C ASP A 196 1.70 11.99 4.74
N GLU A 197 0.62 11.51 5.36
CA GLU A 197 0.24 11.95 6.70
C GLU A 197 -0.09 10.80 7.67
N SER A 198 0.93 10.30 8.39
CA SER A 198 0.75 9.24 9.41
C SER A 198 -0.28 9.60 10.47
N MET A 199 -0.40 10.89 10.86
CA MET A 199 -1.39 11.33 11.85
C MET A 199 -2.82 11.19 11.34
N LYS A 200 -3.08 11.48 10.07
CA LYS A 200 -4.40 11.32 9.44
C LYS A 200 -4.78 9.85 9.39
N ASP A 201 -3.86 9.00 8.98
CA ASP A 201 -4.07 7.55 8.94
C ASP A 201 -4.41 7.00 10.34
N ILE A 202 -3.62 7.34 11.36
CA ILE A 202 -3.87 6.96 12.76
C ILE A 202 -5.26 7.41 13.23
N ARG A 203 -5.70 8.63 12.89
CA ARG A 203 -7.05 9.12 13.28
C ARG A 203 -8.16 8.30 12.65
N VAL A 204 -8.02 7.97 11.37
CA VAL A 204 -9.00 7.15 10.64
C VAL A 204 -9.04 5.73 11.21
N GLN A 205 -7.87 5.07 11.36
CA GLN A 205 -7.79 3.73 11.92
C GLN A 205 -8.37 3.68 13.34
N LYS A 206 -8.09 4.67 14.17
CA LYS A 206 -8.68 4.80 15.50
C LYS A 206 -10.22 4.88 15.45
N GLY A 207 -10.80 5.65 14.51
CA GLY A 207 -12.25 5.74 14.33
C GLY A 207 -12.86 4.40 13.96
N LEU A 208 -12.30 3.71 12.95
CA LEU A 208 -12.73 2.39 12.51
C LEU A 208 -12.63 1.35 13.64
N THR A 209 -11.55 1.42 14.42
CA THR A 209 -11.32 0.52 15.54
C THR A 209 -12.35 0.70 16.65
N TRP A 210 -12.72 1.94 16.99
CA TRP A 210 -13.78 2.20 17.96
C TRP A 210 -15.14 1.70 17.48
N LYS A 211 -15.42 1.82 16.18
CA LYS A 211 -16.65 1.25 15.58
C LYS A 211 -16.66 -0.27 15.74
N ALA A 212 -15.60 -0.95 15.31
CA ALA A 212 -15.48 -2.40 15.43
C ALA A 212 -15.58 -2.89 16.90
N LEU A 213 -14.97 -2.15 17.83
CA LEU A 213 -15.07 -2.44 19.26
C LEU A 213 -16.54 -2.35 19.76
N ASN A 214 -17.30 -1.35 19.30
CA ASN A 214 -18.70 -1.17 19.63
C ASN A 214 -19.58 -2.29 19.03
N ASP A 215 -19.33 -2.64 17.78
CA ASP A 215 -20.09 -3.68 17.09
C ASP A 215 -19.96 -5.05 17.78
N MET A 216 -18.84 -5.26 18.51
CA MET A 216 -18.56 -6.47 19.28
C MET A 216 -18.92 -6.38 20.76
N ASP A 217 -19.70 -5.39 21.20
CA ASP A 217 -20.01 -5.13 22.62
C ASP A 217 -20.62 -6.37 23.34
N LYS A 218 -21.44 -7.17 22.66
CA LYS A 218 -22.00 -8.42 23.18
C LYS A 218 -20.90 -9.44 23.54
N VAL A 219 -19.81 -9.49 22.79
CA VAL A 219 -18.66 -10.37 23.07
C VAL A 219 -17.92 -9.90 24.33
N TRP A 220 -17.72 -8.59 24.45
CA TRP A 220 -17.00 -8.03 25.61
C TRP A 220 -17.80 -8.18 26.91
N LYS A 221 -19.12 -8.10 26.85
CA LYS A 221 -20.01 -8.29 28.01
C LYS A 221 -20.32 -9.75 28.35
N SER A 222 -19.91 -10.69 27.50
CA SER A 222 -20.15 -12.12 27.73
C SER A 222 -19.27 -12.68 28.88
N ASN A 223 -19.58 -13.89 29.33
CA ASN A 223 -18.82 -14.62 30.37
C ASN A 223 -17.58 -15.35 29.82
N LEU A 224 -17.05 -14.93 28.68
CA LEU A 224 -15.82 -15.49 28.12
C LEU A 224 -14.62 -15.24 29.05
N LYS A 225 -13.70 -16.22 29.09
CA LYS A 225 -12.46 -16.11 29.87
C LYS A 225 -11.65 -14.88 29.39
N PRO A 226 -10.98 -14.15 30.31
CA PRO A 226 -10.18 -12.98 29.99
C PRO A 226 -9.19 -13.17 28.84
N ASP A 227 -8.45 -14.29 28.83
CA ASP A 227 -7.48 -14.59 27.78
C ASP A 227 -8.15 -14.75 26.40
N LEU A 228 -9.34 -15.33 26.35
CA LEU A 228 -10.09 -15.49 25.12
C LEU A 228 -10.56 -14.12 24.60
N LYS A 229 -11.06 -13.24 25.48
CA LYS A 229 -11.40 -11.85 25.11
C LYS A 229 -10.19 -11.09 24.54
N LYS A 230 -8.99 -11.24 25.17
CA LYS A 230 -7.76 -10.64 24.66
C LYS A 230 -7.41 -11.19 23.27
N ARG A 231 -7.53 -12.49 23.05
CA ARG A 231 -7.27 -13.11 21.73
C ARG A 231 -8.24 -12.58 20.66
N PHE A 232 -9.53 -12.48 20.97
CA PHE A 232 -10.51 -11.86 20.05
C PHE A 232 -10.17 -10.40 19.78
N PHE A 233 -9.84 -9.63 20.79
CA PHE A 233 -9.45 -8.23 20.65
C PHE A 233 -8.24 -8.06 19.72
N VAL A 234 -7.19 -8.86 19.90
CA VAL A 234 -5.98 -8.82 19.07
C VAL A 234 -6.30 -9.21 17.62
N ALA A 235 -7.13 -10.24 17.42
CA ALA A 235 -7.45 -10.73 16.08
C ALA A 235 -8.38 -9.79 15.29
N THR A 236 -9.25 -9.05 15.96
CA THR A 236 -10.29 -8.24 15.28
C THR A 236 -10.04 -6.74 15.41
N VAL A 237 -9.99 -6.22 16.63
CA VAL A 237 -9.96 -4.78 16.90
C VAL A 237 -8.54 -4.22 16.72
N GLU A 238 -7.54 -4.88 17.31
CA GLU A 238 -6.14 -4.44 17.19
C GLU A 238 -5.66 -4.50 15.75
N SER A 239 -6.02 -5.52 14.99
CA SER A 239 -5.63 -5.66 13.57
C SER A 239 -6.07 -4.47 12.71
N ILE A 240 -7.24 -3.89 13.00
CA ILE A 240 -7.72 -2.66 12.36
C ILE A 240 -6.85 -1.47 12.80
N LEU A 241 -6.56 -1.34 14.09
CA LEU A 241 -5.81 -0.20 14.63
C LEU A 241 -4.40 -0.07 14.04
N ILE A 242 -3.74 -1.21 13.83
CA ILE A 242 -2.36 -1.26 13.36
C ILE A 242 -2.24 -1.60 11.86
N TYR A 243 -3.33 -1.51 11.10
CA TYR A 243 -3.26 -1.70 9.66
C TYR A 243 -2.41 -0.61 9.00
N GLY A 244 -1.42 -1.00 8.20
CA GLY A 244 -0.49 -0.06 7.53
C GLY A 244 0.54 0.61 8.47
N CYS A 245 0.60 0.21 9.74
CA CYS A 245 1.46 0.85 10.74
C CYS A 245 2.96 0.73 10.44
N GLU A 246 3.33 -0.18 9.56
CA GLU A 246 4.70 -0.41 9.12
C GLU A 246 5.31 0.82 8.44
N SER A 247 4.47 1.63 7.77
CA SER A 247 4.87 2.85 7.05
C SER A 247 4.84 4.13 7.91
N TRP A 248 4.30 4.08 9.14
CA TRP A 248 4.11 5.29 9.93
C TRP A 248 5.42 5.87 10.46
N ALA A 249 5.62 7.17 10.22
CA ALA A 249 6.66 7.96 10.88
C ALA A 249 6.12 8.50 12.22
N LEU A 250 6.40 7.79 13.31
CA LEU A 250 5.83 8.08 14.63
C LEU A 250 6.71 9.04 15.43
N ASN A 251 6.09 10.09 15.95
CA ASN A 251 6.67 10.93 17.01
C ASN A 251 6.10 10.54 18.40
N ASP A 252 6.69 11.04 19.48
CA ASP A 252 6.30 10.70 20.87
C ASP A 252 4.84 11.01 21.18
N LYS A 253 4.29 12.08 20.58
CA LYS A 253 2.87 12.44 20.74
C LYS A 253 1.94 11.40 20.13
N MET A 254 2.28 10.90 18.95
CA MET A 254 1.53 9.85 18.27
C MET A 254 1.59 8.54 19.03
N GLU A 255 2.78 8.14 19.52
CA GLU A 255 2.97 6.93 20.31
C GLU A 255 2.15 6.97 21.61
N LYS A 256 2.24 8.09 22.35
CA LYS A 256 1.42 8.28 23.57
C LYS A 256 -0.08 8.21 23.29
N MET A 257 -0.53 8.80 22.18
CA MET A 257 -1.93 8.76 21.76
C MET A 257 -2.39 7.34 21.42
N LEU A 258 -1.58 6.58 20.67
CA LEU A 258 -1.87 5.19 20.30
C LEU A 258 -1.92 4.29 21.54
N ASN A 259 -0.90 4.34 22.40
CA ASN A 259 -0.84 3.55 23.63
C ASN A 259 -2.01 3.88 24.57
N GLY A 260 -2.35 5.15 24.75
CA GLY A 260 -3.50 5.58 25.56
C GLY A 260 -4.85 5.14 24.96
N THR A 261 -4.96 5.12 23.64
CA THR A 261 -6.17 4.63 22.96
C THR A 261 -6.31 3.11 23.14
N TYR A 262 -5.25 2.38 22.93
CA TYR A 262 -5.18 0.93 23.10
C TYR A 262 -5.50 0.50 24.53
N THR A 263 -4.92 1.17 25.53
CA THR A 263 -5.20 0.93 26.95
C THR A 263 -6.68 1.12 27.27
N ARG A 264 -7.31 2.18 26.76
CA ARG A 264 -8.74 2.44 26.96
C ARG A 264 -9.62 1.35 26.35
N MET A 265 -9.26 0.89 25.16
CA MET A 265 -9.96 -0.22 24.48
C MET A 265 -9.83 -1.52 25.27
N LEU A 266 -8.63 -1.87 25.74
CA LEU A 266 -8.41 -3.04 26.60
C LEU A 266 -9.20 -2.98 27.91
N ARG A 267 -9.27 -1.82 28.59
CA ARG A 267 -10.08 -1.65 29.80
C ARG A 267 -11.55 -1.97 29.52
N ARG A 268 -12.08 -1.51 28.40
CA ARG A 268 -13.45 -1.79 27.98
C ARG A 268 -13.66 -3.28 27.68
N VAL A 269 -12.78 -3.91 26.93
CA VAL A 269 -12.83 -5.35 26.59
C VAL A 269 -12.81 -6.22 27.84
N MET A 270 -11.99 -5.83 28.83
CA MET A 270 -11.82 -6.55 30.08
C MET A 270 -12.87 -6.15 31.15
N ASN A 271 -13.76 -5.20 30.82
CA ASN A 271 -14.76 -4.65 31.73
C ASN A 271 -14.13 -4.12 33.05
N VAL A 272 -12.95 -3.46 32.93
CA VAL A 272 -12.21 -2.90 34.06
C VAL A 272 -12.71 -1.50 34.36
N HIS A 273 -13.37 -1.33 35.49
CA HIS A 273 -13.83 -0.01 35.96
C HIS A 273 -12.67 0.81 36.51
N TRP A 274 -12.77 2.14 36.40
CA TRP A 274 -11.72 3.05 36.89
C TRP A 274 -11.43 2.89 38.40
N SER A 275 -12.46 2.56 39.20
CA SER A 275 -12.34 2.34 40.66
C SER A 275 -11.63 1.04 41.06
N SER A 276 -11.33 0.15 40.11
CA SER A 276 -10.65 -1.12 40.41
C SER A 276 -9.15 -0.98 40.64
N HIS A 277 -8.60 0.23 40.42
CA HIS A 277 -7.16 0.53 40.55
C HIS A 277 -6.23 -0.41 39.79
N THR A 278 -6.76 -1.12 38.79
CA THR A 278 -5.98 -2.05 37.95
C THR A 278 -4.89 -1.29 37.18
N THR A 279 -3.64 -1.66 37.37
CA THR A 279 -2.50 -1.03 36.66
C THR A 279 -2.50 -1.40 35.19
N ASN A 280 -1.77 -0.66 34.37
CA ASN A 280 -1.63 -0.98 32.95
C ASN A 280 -0.87 -2.30 32.76
N GLU A 281 0.11 -2.60 33.57
CA GLU A 281 0.87 -3.84 33.56
C GLU A 281 -0.05 -5.05 33.78
N GLN A 282 -0.89 -5.00 34.81
CA GLN A 282 -1.89 -6.04 35.08
C GLN A 282 -2.89 -6.19 33.94
N LEU A 283 -3.32 -5.07 33.34
CA LEU A 283 -4.25 -5.06 32.23
C LEU A 283 -3.66 -5.73 30.97
N TYR A 284 -2.44 -5.35 30.61
CA TYR A 284 -1.73 -5.88 29.44
C TYR A 284 -1.37 -7.36 29.69
N GLY A 285 -0.83 -7.70 30.84
CA GLY A 285 -0.30 -9.04 31.14
C GLY A 285 0.80 -9.42 30.15
N LYS A 286 0.55 -10.40 29.28
CA LYS A 286 1.51 -10.85 28.25
C LYS A 286 1.48 -10.05 26.96
N LEU A 287 0.58 -9.07 26.82
CA LEU A 287 0.52 -8.25 25.60
C LEU A 287 1.62 -7.17 25.64
N PRO A 288 2.38 -7.00 24.56
CA PRO A 288 3.35 -5.91 24.48
C PRO A 288 2.64 -4.55 24.41
N VAL A 289 3.36 -3.49 24.74
CA VAL A 289 2.91 -2.13 24.50
C VAL A 289 2.71 -1.92 23.01
N LEU A 290 1.66 -1.22 22.60
CA LEU A 290 1.31 -1.10 21.18
C LEU A 290 2.41 -0.44 20.35
N SER A 291 3.08 0.59 20.87
CA SER A 291 4.20 1.25 20.17
C SER A 291 5.36 0.30 19.88
N ASP A 292 5.67 -0.63 20.80
CA ASP A 292 6.74 -1.62 20.59
C ASP A 292 6.34 -2.66 19.54
N LYS A 293 5.06 -3.04 19.52
CA LYS A 293 4.54 -3.92 18.47
C LYS A 293 4.62 -3.28 17.09
N ILE A 294 4.29 -2.00 16.99
CA ILE A 294 4.41 -1.22 15.75
C ILE A 294 5.87 -1.09 15.33
N ALA A 295 6.77 -0.76 16.27
CA ALA A 295 8.21 -0.70 16.00
C ALA A 295 8.76 -2.04 15.49
N ALA A 296 8.38 -3.16 16.13
CA ALA A 296 8.79 -4.48 15.67
C ALA A 296 8.34 -4.80 14.23
N ARG A 297 7.10 -4.45 13.86
CA ARG A 297 6.58 -4.62 12.50
C ARG A 297 7.34 -3.75 11.49
N ARG A 298 7.55 -2.46 11.81
CA ARG A 298 8.30 -1.53 10.97
C ARG A 298 9.72 -2.03 10.74
N LEU A 299 10.43 -2.43 11.79
CA LEU A 299 11.78 -2.99 11.67
C LEU A 299 11.79 -4.27 10.84
N GLN A 300 10.80 -5.15 11.00
CA GLN A 300 10.69 -6.37 10.21
C GLN A 300 10.57 -6.06 8.73
N LEU A 301 9.65 -5.15 8.34
CA LEU A 301 9.45 -4.72 6.96
C LEU A 301 10.72 -4.05 6.41
N ALA A 302 11.28 -3.07 7.14
CA ALA A 302 12.47 -2.34 6.71
C ALA A 302 13.66 -3.28 6.46
N GLY A 303 13.92 -4.22 7.35
CA GLY A 303 15.00 -5.18 7.15
C GLY A 303 14.75 -6.16 6.00
N GLN A 304 13.49 -6.49 5.70
CA GLN A 304 13.15 -7.28 4.53
C GLN A 304 13.42 -6.49 3.25
N CYS A 305 12.86 -5.28 3.13
CA CYS A 305 13.06 -4.41 1.98
C CYS A 305 14.56 -4.15 1.70
N PHE A 306 15.34 -3.88 2.74
CA PHE A 306 16.77 -3.56 2.59
C PHE A 306 17.61 -4.73 2.04
N ARG A 307 17.28 -5.97 2.41
CA ARG A 307 18.04 -7.17 1.99
C ARG A 307 17.60 -7.77 0.65
N HIS A 308 16.67 -7.13 -0.05
CA HIS A 308 16.21 -7.54 -1.37
C HIS A 308 16.54 -6.47 -2.41
N PRO A 309 17.81 -6.42 -2.87
CA PRO A 309 18.29 -5.38 -3.80
C PRO A 309 17.63 -5.45 -5.19
N GLU A 310 17.01 -6.57 -5.52
CA GLU A 310 16.22 -6.75 -6.73
C GLU A 310 14.88 -5.98 -6.70
N LEU A 311 14.43 -5.56 -5.51
CA LEU A 311 13.19 -4.81 -5.34
C LEU A 311 13.44 -3.29 -5.34
N SER A 312 12.57 -2.54 -6.01
CA SER A 312 12.61 -1.07 -6.00
C SER A 312 12.48 -0.47 -4.59
N THR A 313 11.87 -1.22 -3.65
CA THR A 313 11.71 -0.82 -2.25
C THR A 313 13.06 -0.61 -1.52
N GLN A 314 14.10 -1.37 -1.86
CA GLN A 314 15.44 -1.20 -1.28
C GLN A 314 16.01 0.19 -1.62
N LYS A 315 15.78 0.67 -2.84
CA LYS A 315 16.28 1.95 -3.35
C LYS A 315 15.63 3.14 -2.65
N VAL A 316 14.35 3.02 -2.25
CA VAL A 316 13.60 4.12 -1.64
C VAL A 316 13.59 4.09 -0.11
N LEU A 317 13.91 2.96 0.51
CA LEU A 317 13.78 2.77 1.96
C LEU A 317 14.55 3.82 2.78
N LEU A 318 15.79 4.10 2.37
CA LEU A 318 16.69 5.08 3.00
C LEU A 318 16.88 6.32 2.12
N TRP A 319 15.99 6.52 1.15
CA TRP A 319 16.07 7.67 0.26
C TRP A 319 15.78 8.98 1.00
N GLU A 320 16.60 9.98 0.72
CA GLU A 320 16.40 11.36 1.18
C GLU A 320 16.47 12.28 -0.06
N PRO A 321 15.63 13.33 -0.13
CA PRO A 321 15.69 14.30 -1.22
C PRO A 321 17.08 14.92 -1.34
N THR A 322 17.65 14.91 -2.55
CA THR A 322 18.96 15.50 -2.82
C THR A 322 18.92 17.01 -3.04
N HIS A 323 17.73 17.55 -3.30
CA HIS A 323 17.50 18.96 -3.58
C HIS A 323 16.25 19.43 -2.80
N GLY A 324 16.20 20.74 -2.55
CA GLY A 324 15.14 21.40 -1.79
C GLY A 324 15.62 21.93 -0.43
N GLN A 325 15.05 23.04 0.00
CA GLN A 325 15.28 23.57 1.35
C GLN A 325 14.21 23.06 2.28
N ARG A 326 14.60 22.64 3.48
CA ARG A 326 13.60 22.30 4.52
C ARG A 326 12.85 23.57 4.92
N SER A 327 11.53 23.48 5.07
CA SER A 327 10.70 24.58 5.57
C SER A 327 11.20 25.09 6.92
N ARG A 328 11.03 26.40 7.18
CA ARG A 328 11.35 26.99 8.47
C ARG A 328 10.44 26.39 9.55
N GLY A 329 11.03 25.95 10.66
CA GLY A 329 10.31 25.39 11.79
C GLY A 329 10.89 24.05 12.28
N ARG A 330 10.16 23.37 13.18
CA ARG A 330 10.56 22.05 13.66
C ARG A 330 10.46 21.03 12.52
N PRO A 331 11.56 20.33 12.17
CA PRO A 331 11.54 19.32 11.13
C PRO A 331 10.46 18.23 11.39
N ARG A 332 9.77 17.81 10.35
CA ARG A 332 8.89 16.63 10.44
C ARG A 332 9.74 15.39 10.70
N THR A 333 9.27 14.52 11.57
CA THR A 333 9.89 13.19 11.78
C THR A 333 9.72 12.37 10.52
N THR A 334 10.83 11.92 9.94
CA THR A 334 10.82 11.06 8.77
C THR A 334 10.72 9.59 9.16
N PHE A 335 10.47 8.72 8.19
CA PHE A 335 10.51 7.27 8.38
C PHE A 335 11.89 6.81 8.84
N VAL A 336 12.95 7.33 8.22
CA VAL A 336 14.34 7.04 8.58
C VAL A 336 14.67 7.48 10.01
N ASP A 337 14.20 8.67 10.43
CA ASP A 337 14.37 9.13 11.83
C ASP A 337 13.69 8.17 12.83
N THR A 338 12.53 7.63 12.44
CA THR A 338 11.82 6.66 13.28
C THR A 338 12.59 5.33 13.36
N LEU A 339 13.17 4.84 12.26
CA LEU A 339 14.02 3.65 12.28
C LEU A 339 15.29 3.86 13.11
N LYS A 340 15.93 5.03 13.03
CA LYS A 340 17.07 5.40 13.88
C LYS A 340 16.67 5.38 15.36
N LYS A 341 15.54 5.98 15.72
CA LYS A 341 14.98 5.95 17.09
C LYS A 341 14.74 4.52 17.55
N ASP A 342 14.16 3.67 16.72
CA ASP A 342 13.82 2.29 17.08
C ASP A 342 15.07 1.41 17.29
N THR A 343 16.17 1.70 16.61
CA THR A 343 17.41 0.91 16.66
C THR A 343 18.50 1.53 17.54
N GLY A 344 18.39 2.82 17.83
CA GLY A 344 19.45 3.60 18.48
C GLY A 344 20.57 4.06 17.53
N ALA A 345 20.42 3.83 16.23
CA ALA A 345 21.40 4.28 15.22
C ALA A 345 21.48 5.81 15.14
N THR A 346 22.69 6.35 15.05
CA THR A 346 22.93 7.80 15.02
C THR A 346 23.00 8.33 13.58
N SER A 347 23.36 7.47 12.61
CA SER A 347 23.48 7.83 11.21
C SER A 347 22.75 6.85 10.27
N THR A 348 22.48 7.29 9.05
CA THR A 348 21.87 6.44 8.01
C THR A 348 22.82 5.33 7.57
N SER A 349 24.14 5.58 7.57
CA SER A 349 25.14 4.56 7.27
C SER A 349 25.24 3.48 8.35
N GLU A 350 25.14 3.86 9.62
CA GLU A 350 25.07 2.90 10.74
C GLU A 350 23.79 2.05 10.65
N LEU A 351 22.65 2.69 10.38
CA LEU A 351 21.39 2.00 10.17
C LEU A 351 21.46 0.98 9.03
N ALA A 352 22.08 1.34 7.90
CA ALA A 352 22.30 0.43 6.78
C ALA A 352 23.16 -0.78 7.18
N ALA A 353 24.28 -0.55 7.87
CA ALA A 353 25.14 -1.62 8.37
C ALA A 353 24.42 -2.59 9.33
N LEU A 354 23.54 -2.06 10.20
CA LEU A 354 22.71 -2.91 11.07
C LEU A 354 21.73 -3.76 10.25
N MET A 355 21.16 -3.22 9.16
CA MET A 355 20.19 -3.94 8.30
C MET A 355 20.83 -5.05 7.47
N GLU A 356 22.08 -4.90 7.06
CA GLU A 356 22.85 -5.90 6.32
C GLU A 356 23.00 -7.19 7.15
N ASN A 357 23.27 -7.06 8.45
CA ASN A 357 23.44 -8.19 9.33
C ASN A 357 22.09 -8.69 9.86
N ARG A 358 21.58 -9.78 9.25
CA ARG A 358 20.27 -10.35 9.56
C ARG A 358 20.11 -10.73 11.05
N ASP A 359 21.15 -11.25 11.70
CA ASP A 359 21.07 -11.70 13.08
C ASP A 359 21.10 -10.54 14.07
N VAL A 360 21.89 -9.50 13.79
CA VAL A 360 21.87 -8.24 14.54
C VAL A 360 20.50 -7.58 14.41
N TRP A 361 19.98 -7.47 13.20
CA TRP A 361 18.68 -6.89 12.94
C TRP A 361 17.54 -7.65 13.64
N ARG A 362 17.57 -8.99 13.58
CA ARG A 362 16.60 -9.84 14.30
C ARG A 362 16.60 -9.58 15.80
N ARG A 363 17.76 -9.29 16.41
CA ARG A 363 17.84 -8.94 17.85
C ARG A 363 17.08 -7.64 18.14
N HIS A 364 17.22 -6.61 17.30
CA HIS A 364 16.45 -5.36 17.44
C HIS A 364 14.93 -5.61 17.29
N VAL A 365 14.50 -6.41 16.33
CA VAL A 365 13.09 -6.78 16.17
C VAL A 365 12.56 -7.52 17.40
N ASN A 366 13.33 -8.48 17.91
CA ASN A 366 12.93 -9.30 19.06
C ASN A 366 12.93 -8.51 20.38
N SER A 367 13.88 -7.60 20.60
CA SER A 367 13.90 -6.74 21.79
C SER A 367 12.61 -5.93 21.93
N ARG A 368 12.05 -5.46 20.80
CA ARG A 368 10.76 -4.75 20.77
C ARG A 368 9.56 -5.66 21.00
N ARG A 369 9.68 -6.96 20.70
CA ARG A 369 8.61 -7.97 20.97
C ARG A 369 8.57 -8.43 22.41
N THR A 370 9.72 -8.42 23.10
CA THR A 370 9.89 -8.97 24.44
C THR A 370 9.89 -7.94 25.56
N GLN A 371 9.84 -6.64 25.24
CA GLN A 371 9.65 -5.59 26.26
C GLN A 371 8.22 -5.69 26.83
N THR A 372 7.98 -6.72 27.63
CA THR A 372 6.94 -6.75 28.64
C THR A 372 7.52 -6.01 29.85
N ASN A 373 6.96 -4.83 30.16
CA ASN A 373 7.27 -4.16 31.42
C ASN A 373 6.86 -5.03 32.60
#